data_c73252aa8eca9154b358a59fbfe39326
#
_entry.id   c73252aa8eca9154b358a59fbfe39326
#
_cell.length_a   1.000
_cell.length_b   1.000
_cell.length_c   1.000
_cell.angle_alpha   90.00
_cell.angle_beta   90.00
_cell.angle_gamma   90.00
#
_symmetry.space_group_name_H-M   'P 1'
#
loop_
_entity.id
_entity.type
_entity.pdbx_description
1 polymer ?
#
loop_
_entity_poly.entity_id
_entity_poly.type
_entity_poly.pdbx_seq_one_letter_code
_entity_poly.pdbx_strand_id
1 'polypeptide(L)'
;VYVYNHSDRDLTDYLARLEAAIDNPKTKVVLCKDVVELIKASDIICTATPATEPLLPNDAELLKGKCIIAVGSYTPQMREIPDVIWDLVDNVYIELPYACEESGDLSQPLEEGRITEEKAVLMSDLLKEEPKEIEGTTYFKSVGMGLFDVCVAQKLLEKAKEN
;
A
#
# COMPACT_ATOMS: atom_id res chain seq x y z
N VAL A 1 -10.60 -10.17 5.70
CA VAL A 1 -9.35 -9.40 5.83
C VAL A 1 -8.29 -10.31 6.44
N TYR A 2 -7.14 -10.44 5.77
CA TYR A 2 -6.00 -11.20 6.25
C TYR A 2 -5.00 -10.25 6.88
N VAL A 3 -4.44 -10.62 8.02
CA VAL A 3 -3.49 -9.80 8.78
C VAL A 3 -2.24 -10.62 9.04
N TYR A 4 -1.09 -10.01 8.86
CA TYR A 4 0.21 -10.54 9.25
C TYR A 4 1.04 -9.45 9.91
N ASN A 5 1.76 -9.79 10.96
CA ASN A 5 2.72 -8.91 11.62
C ASN A 5 4.05 -9.64 11.79
N HIS A 6 5.14 -9.02 11.36
CA HIS A 6 6.48 -9.62 11.37
C HIS A 6 7.05 -9.81 12.79
N SER A 7 6.61 -9.00 13.76
CA SER A 7 7.07 -9.11 15.15
C SER A 7 6.19 -10.04 15.98
N ASP A 8 6.75 -10.64 17.04
CA ASP A 8 6.04 -11.48 18.01
C ASP A 8 5.09 -10.68 18.94
N ARG A 9 4.58 -9.54 18.48
CA ARG A 9 3.64 -8.73 19.24
C ARG A 9 2.31 -9.45 19.38
N ASP A 10 1.74 -9.45 20.58
CA ASP A 10 0.34 -9.86 20.79
C ASP A 10 -0.60 -8.91 20.03
N LEU A 11 -1.38 -9.46 19.12
CA LEU A 11 -2.35 -8.74 18.28
C LEU A 11 -3.78 -8.91 18.76
N THR A 12 -4.04 -9.57 19.89
CA THR A 12 -5.39 -9.89 20.37
C THR A 12 -6.30 -8.65 20.41
N ASP A 13 -5.86 -7.58 21.07
CA ASP A 13 -6.63 -6.33 21.16
C ASP A 13 -6.80 -5.62 19.82
N TYR A 14 -5.76 -5.69 18.97
CA TYR A 14 -5.82 -5.11 17.62
C TYR A 14 -6.85 -5.83 16.74
N LEU A 15 -6.84 -7.15 16.75
CA LEU A 15 -7.79 -7.96 15.97
C LEU A 15 -9.21 -7.76 16.44
N ALA A 16 -9.44 -7.72 17.76
CA ALA A 16 -10.76 -7.45 18.32
C ALA A 16 -11.31 -6.07 17.91
N ARG A 17 -10.46 -5.03 17.92
CA ARG A 17 -10.82 -3.69 17.44
C ARG A 17 -11.08 -3.65 15.95
N LEU A 18 -10.31 -4.37 15.16
CA LEU A 18 -10.49 -4.47 13.71
C LEU A 18 -11.81 -5.17 13.39
N GLU A 19 -12.12 -6.27 14.04
CA GLU A 19 -13.42 -6.98 13.90
C GLU A 19 -14.59 -6.09 14.28
N ALA A 20 -14.48 -5.35 15.38
CA ALA A 20 -15.52 -4.42 15.83
C ALA A 20 -15.74 -3.23 14.90
N ALA A 21 -14.73 -2.84 14.12
CA ALA A 21 -14.83 -1.74 13.15
C ALA A 21 -15.42 -2.17 11.80
N ILE A 22 -15.60 -3.47 11.57
CA ILE A 22 -16.16 -4.01 10.32
C ILE A 22 -17.68 -4.13 10.42
N ASP A 23 -18.38 -3.27 9.72
CA ASP A 23 -19.86 -3.29 9.69
C ASP A 23 -20.45 -4.47 8.90
N ASN A 24 -19.67 -5.10 8.02
CA ASN A 24 -20.16 -6.19 7.20
C ASN A 24 -20.02 -7.55 7.92
N PRO A 25 -21.15 -8.19 8.34
CA PRO A 25 -21.10 -9.46 9.09
C PRO A 25 -20.56 -10.66 8.29
N LYS A 26 -20.38 -10.51 6.97
CA LYS A 26 -19.77 -11.54 6.12
C LYS A 26 -18.26 -11.44 6.08
N THR A 27 -17.69 -10.33 6.52
CA THR A 27 -16.24 -10.11 6.55
C THR A 27 -15.65 -10.79 7.78
N LYS A 28 -14.62 -11.57 7.59
CA LYS A 28 -13.86 -12.23 8.66
C LYS A 28 -12.46 -11.66 8.72
N VAL A 29 -11.91 -11.56 9.92
CA VAL A 29 -10.50 -11.25 10.15
C VAL A 29 -9.74 -12.55 10.39
N VAL A 30 -8.64 -12.75 9.69
CA VAL A 30 -7.81 -13.96 9.78
C VAL A 30 -6.37 -13.54 10.02
N LEU A 31 -5.79 -13.98 11.14
CA LEU A 31 -4.37 -13.82 11.41
C LEU A 31 -3.59 -14.90 10.66
N CYS A 32 -2.73 -14.48 9.74
CA CYS A 32 -1.85 -15.36 9.00
C CYS A 32 -0.59 -15.69 9.82
N LYS A 33 -0.09 -16.89 9.67
CA LYS A 33 1.14 -17.35 10.32
C LYS A 33 2.41 -16.80 9.68
N ASP A 34 2.34 -16.49 8.39
CA ASP A 34 3.44 -15.93 7.61
C ASP A 34 2.92 -15.06 6.46
N VAL A 35 3.84 -14.30 5.86
CA VAL A 35 3.53 -13.38 4.77
C VAL A 35 3.08 -14.11 3.48
N VAL A 36 3.57 -15.33 3.25
CA VAL A 36 3.23 -16.10 2.05
C VAL A 36 1.77 -16.58 2.11
N GLU A 37 1.30 -16.98 3.30
CA GLU A 37 -0.12 -17.29 3.52
C GLU A 37 -1.01 -16.06 3.24
N LEU A 38 -0.63 -14.87 3.73
CA LEU A 38 -1.33 -13.62 3.45
C LEU A 38 -1.40 -13.34 1.95
N ILE A 39 -0.26 -13.40 1.25
CA ILE A 39 -0.19 -13.10 -0.20
C ILE A 39 -1.08 -14.06 -1.00
N LYS A 40 -1.02 -15.35 -0.70
CA LYS A 40 -1.82 -16.36 -1.40
C LYS A 40 -3.32 -16.19 -1.20
N ALA A 41 -3.73 -15.68 -0.05
CA ALA A 41 -5.12 -15.48 0.32
C ALA A 41 -5.68 -14.11 -0.10
N SER A 42 -4.85 -13.20 -0.62
CA SER A 42 -5.23 -11.80 -0.89
C SER A 42 -5.05 -11.44 -2.36
N ASP A 43 -5.98 -10.66 -2.90
CA ASP A 43 -5.83 -10.00 -4.20
C ASP A 43 -5.22 -8.61 -4.05
N ILE A 44 -5.51 -7.94 -2.91
CA ILE A 44 -5.00 -6.63 -2.55
C ILE A 44 -4.12 -6.78 -1.32
N ILE A 45 -2.90 -6.27 -1.39
CA ILE A 45 -1.90 -6.32 -0.32
C ILE A 45 -1.57 -4.89 0.09
N CYS A 46 -1.75 -4.57 1.39
CA CYS A 46 -1.35 -3.28 1.93
C CYS A 46 -0.18 -3.47 2.90
N THR A 47 0.94 -2.82 2.63
CA THR A 47 2.09 -2.75 3.54
C THR A 47 2.07 -1.42 4.30
N ALA A 48 2.25 -1.47 5.62
CA ALA A 48 2.18 -0.30 6.49
C ALA A 48 3.14 -0.46 7.69
N THR A 49 4.42 -0.63 7.42
CA THR A 49 5.44 -0.91 8.43
C THR A 49 6.62 0.06 8.36
N PRO A 50 7.40 0.22 9.43
CA PRO A 50 8.64 0.98 9.41
C PRO A 50 9.85 0.14 8.97
N ALA A 51 9.65 -0.88 8.14
CA ALA A 51 10.72 -1.77 7.70
C ALA A 51 11.79 -1.03 6.88
N THR A 52 13.03 -1.47 7.01
CA THR A 52 14.17 -0.98 6.23
C THR A 52 14.64 -1.99 5.19
N GLU A 53 14.00 -3.16 5.16
CA GLU A 53 14.24 -4.25 4.23
C GLU A 53 12.90 -4.77 3.69
N PRO A 54 12.86 -5.29 2.46
CA PRO A 54 11.62 -5.78 1.86
C PRO A 54 10.89 -6.81 2.71
N LEU A 55 9.60 -6.60 2.91
CA LEU A 55 8.71 -7.49 3.68
C LEU A 55 8.15 -8.62 2.84
N LEU A 56 7.84 -8.34 1.58
CA LEU A 56 7.31 -9.31 0.66
C LEU A 56 8.47 -10.15 0.08
N PRO A 57 8.26 -11.45 -0.17
CA PRO A 57 9.25 -12.28 -0.84
C PRO A 57 9.58 -11.75 -2.24
N ASN A 58 10.86 -11.85 -2.63
CA ASN A 58 11.29 -11.50 -3.98
C ASN A 58 10.96 -12.64 -4.97
N ASP A 59 9.67 -12.92 -5.13
CA ASP A 59 9.09 -14.03 -5.90
C ASP A 59 7.98 -13.54 -6.81
N ALA A 60 8.26 -13.51 -8.13
CA ALA A 60 7.34 -13.03 -9.14
C ALA A 60 6.03 -13.82 -9.19
N GLU A 61 6.07 -15.13 -9.02
CA GLU A 61 4.88 -15.98 -9.11
C GLU A 61 3.90 -15.73 -7.96
N LEU A 62 4.40 -15.35 -6.79
CA LEU A 62 3.56 -14.98 -5.65
C LEU A 62 2.90 -13.61 -5.82
N LEU A 63 3.58 -12.67 -6.48
CA LEU A 63 3.17 -11.27 -6.54
C LEU A 63 2.46 -10.89 -7.85
N LYS A 64 2.53 -11.76 -8.85
CA LYS A 64 1.86 -11.56 -10.15
C LYS A 64 0.35 -11.43 -10.01
N GLY A 65 -0.21 -10.42 -10.66
CA GLY A 65 -1.65 -10.13 -10.65
C GLY A 65 -2.18 -9.57 -9.33
N LYS A 66 -1.31 -9.18 -8.39
CA LYS A 66 -1.72 -8.55 -7.13
C LYS A 66 -1.79 -7.03 -7.25
N CYS A 67 -2.70 -6.43 -6.49
CA CYS A 67 -2.71 -4.99 -6.26
C CYS A 67 -1.95 -4.70 -4.97
N ILE A 68 -0.82 -3.99 -5.08
CA ILE A 68 0.05 -3.70 -3.94
C ILE A 68 -0.04 -2.22 -3.60
N ILE A 69 -0.38 -1.93 -2.35
CA ILE A 69 -0.50 -0.58 -1.79
C ILE A 69 0.54 -0.44 -0.68
N ALA A 70 1.58 0.34 -0.90
CA ALA A 70 2.65 0.55 0.06
C ALA A 70 2.54 1.92 0.74
N VAL A 71 2.39 1.92 2.08
CA VAL A 71 2.16 3.12 2.89
C VAL A 71 3.26 3.33 3.93
N GLY A 72 4.01 2.28 4.28
CA GLY A 72 4.89 2.30 5.44
C GLY A 72 6.21 3.02 5.22
N SER A 73 6.80 2.93 4.03
CA SER A 73 8.07 3.60 3.71
C SER A 73 7.82 5.09 3.44
N TYR A 74 8.27 5.95 4.36
CA TYR A 74 8.15 7.41 4.29
C TYR A 74 9.49 8.13 4.53
N THR A 75 10.60 7.40 4.48
CA THR A 75 11.96 7.94 4.43
C THR A 75 12.82 7.15 3.43
N PRO A 76 13.90 7.72 2.88
CA PRO A 76 14.76 7.04 1.91
C PRO A 76 15.41 5.73 2.43
N GLN A 77 15.51 5.57 3.76
CA GLN A 77 16.08 4.37 4.39
C GLN A 77 15.08 3.25 4.62
N MET A 78 13.79 3.55 4.51
CA MET A 78 12.71 2.56 4.68
C MET A 78 12.41 1.88 3.36
N ARG A 79 12.18 0.55 3.41
CA ARG A 79 11.84 -0.24 2.24
C ARG A 79 10.94 -1.41 2.62
N GLU A 80 9.79 -1.52 1.98
CA GLU A 80 8.83 -2.61 2.19
C GLU A 80 8.77 -3.56 0.98
N ILE A 81 9.12 -3.07 -0.22
CA ILE A 81 8.82 -3.72 -1.50
C ILE A 81 10.07 -4.35 -2.12
N PRO A 82 9.98 -5.64 -2.56
CA PRO A 82 11.09 -6.34 -3.18
C PRO A 82 11.30 -5.91 -4.65
N ASP A 83 12.50 -6.13 -5.15
CA ASP A 83 12.91 -5.71 -6.49
C ASP A 83 12.09 -6.30 -7.62
N VAL A 84 11.61 -7.53 -7.47
CA VAL A 84 10.83 -8.22 -8.49
C VAL A 84 9.55 -7.48 -8.91
N ILE A 85 9.05 -6.57 -8.07
CA ILE A 85 7.88 -5.75 -8.40
C ILE A 85 8.14 -4.90 -9.64
N TRP A 86 9.36 -4.39 -9.82
CA TRP A 86 9.71 -3.52 -10.95
C TRP A 86 9.68 -4.22 -12.30
N ASP A 87 9.77 -5.56 -12.30
CA ASP A 87 9.62 -6.41 -13.49
C ASP A 87 8.15 -6.77 -13.77
N LEU A 88 7.26 -6.60 -12.79
CA LEU A 88 5.86 -6.98 -12.88
C LEU A 88 4.91 -5.82 -13.18
N VAL A 89 5.34 -4.58 -12.96
CA VAL A 89 4.50 -3.39 -13.11
C VAL A 89 4.91 -2.55 -14.31
N ASP A 90 3.93 -2.10 -15.09
CA ASP A 90 4.15 -1.15 -16.18
C ASP A 90 4.28 0.27 -15.67
N ASN A 91 3.47 0.62 -14.67
CA ASN A 91 3.41 1.94 -14.05
C ASN A 91 3.50 1.87 -12.52
N VAL A 92 4.02 2.94 -11.94
CA VAL A 92 4.06 3.19 -10.50
C VAL A 92 3.09 4.32 -10.18
N TYR A 93 2.02 4.04 -9.47
CA TYR A 93 1.03 5.06 -9.11
C TYR A 93 1.45 5.75 -7.82
N ILE A 94 1.38 7.09 -7.79
CA ILE A 94 1.80 7.92 -6.66
C ILE A 94 0.82 9.09 -6.45
N GLU A 95 0.76 9.63 -5.23
CA GLU A 95 -0.04 10.85 -4.98
C GLU A 95 0.66 12.11 -5.49
N LEU A 96 1.96 12.22 -5.21
CA LEU A 96 2.80 13.39 -5.49
C LEU A 96 4.15 12.96 -6.05
N PRO A 97 4.77 13.74 -6.93
CA PRO A 97 6.13 13.47 -7.43
C PRO A 97 7.16 13.29 -6.30
N TYR A 98 6.99 14.00 -5.19
CA TYR A 98 7.84 13.94 -4.01
C TYR A 98 7.94 12.55 -3.38
N ALA A 99 6.99 11.65 -3.63
CA ALA A 99 7.07 10.25 -3.20
C ALA A 99 8.32 9.52 -3.73
N CYS A 100 8.79 9.91 -4.93
CA CYS A 100 10.01 9.37 -5.54
C CYS A 100 11.30 9.73 -4.79
N GLU A 101 11.30 10.83 -4.05
CA GLU A 101 12.43 11.29 -3.25
C GLU A 101 12.33 10.81 -1.79
N GLU A 102 11.12 10.86 -1.23
CA GLU A 102 10.88 10.64 0.20
C GLU A 102 10.90 9.16 0.58
N SER A 103 10.35 8.28 -0.27
CA SER A 103 10.21 6.87 0.04
C SER A 103 11.36 6.04 -0.53
N GLY A 104 12.02 5.26 0.32
CA GLY A 104 13.05 4.30 -0.12
C GLY A 104 12.50 3.19 -1.01
N ASP A 105 11.18 2.91 -0.98
CA ASP A 105 10.54 2.03 -1.95
C ASP A 105 10.67 2.54 -3.40
N LEU A 106 10.83 3.86 -3.60
CA LEU A 106 10.97 4.47 -4.93
C LEU A 106 12.36 5.07 -5.16
N SER A 107 12.90 5.81 -4.18
CA SER A 107 14.19 6.49 -4.35
C SER A 107 15.33 5.51 -4.61
N GLN A 108 15.37 4.38 -3.89
CA GLN A 108 16.42 3.38 -4.08
C GLN A 108 16.37 2.72 -5.47
N PRO A 109 15.23 2.16 -5.94
CA PRO A 109 15.18 1.59 -7.30
C PRO A 109 15.36 2.61 -8.42
N LEU A 110 15.03 3.90 -8.21
CA LEU A 110 15.35 4.98 -9.14
C LEU A 110 16.86 5.22 -9.21
N GLU A 111 17.55 5.32 -8.07
CA GLU A 111 19.01 5.45 -8.00
C GLU A 111 19.73 4.25 -8.60
N GLU A 112 19.20 3.05 -8.43
CA GLU A 112 19.74 1.81 -9.01
C GLU A 112 19.42 1.64 -10.50
N GLY A 113 18.57 2.50 -11.08
CA GLY A 113 18.17 2.44 -12.49
C GLY A 113 17.23 1.28 -12.81
N ARG A 114 16.53 0.72 -11.82
CA ARG A 114 15.54 -0.36 -12.00
C ARG A 114 14.22 0.16 -12.53
N ILE A 115 13.89 1.38 -12.17
CA ILE A 115 12.74 2.14 -12.69
C ILE A 115 13.19 3.53 -13.11
N THR A 116 12.34 4.21 -13.88
CA THR A 116 12.55 5.60 -14.29
C THR A 116 11.37 6.44 -13.82
N GLU A 117 11.56 7.74 -13.63
CA GLU A 117 10.47 8.66 -13.26
C GLU A 117 9.32 8.67 -14.28
N GLU A 118 9.60 8.32 -15.54
CA GLU A 118 8.58 8.23 -16.59
C GLU A 118 7.52 7.14 -16.31
N LYS A 119 7.86 6.13 -15.49
CA LYS A 119 6.90 5.12 -15.02
C LYS A 119 5.95 5.66 -13.94
N ALA A 120 6.27 6.79 -13.31
CA ALA A 120 5.44 7.36 -12.25
C ALA A 120 4.21 8.06 -12.82
N VAL A 121 3.03 7.60 -12.40
CA VAL A 121 1.73 8.13 -12.80
C VAL A 121 1.06 8.76 -11.59
N LEU A 122 0.70 10.03 -11.69
CA LEU A 122 0.00 10.72 -10.61
C LEU A 122 -1.44 10.20 -10.48
N MET A 123 -1.87 9.92 -9.26
CA MET A 123 -3.26 9.58 -8.95
C MET A 123 -4.23 10.66 -9.44
N SER A 124 -3.84 11.93 -9.38
CA SER A 124 -4.64 13.05 -9.91
C SER A 124 -4.88 12.97 -11.42
N ASP A 125 -3.97 12.37 -12.18
CA ASP A 125 -4.15 12.20 -13.62
C ASP A 125 -5.03 10.99 -13.92
N LEU A 126 -4.82 9.91 -13.18
CA LEU A 126 -5.68 8.73 -13.26
C LEU A 126 -7.17 9.07 -12.99
N LEU A 127 -7.44 9.94 -12.01
CA LEU A 127 -8.79 10.36 -11.64
C LEU A 127 -9.47 11.29 -12.65
N LYS A 128 -8.75 11.82 -13.63
CA LYS A 128 -9.31 12.61 -14.75
C LYS A 128 -9.82 11.74 -15.90
N GLU A 129 -9.38 10.50 -15.95
CA GLU A 129 -9.79 9.54 -16.96
C GLU A 129 -11.06 8.79 -16.52
N GLU A 130 -11.79 8.24 -17.50
CA GLU A 130 -12.86 7.29 -17.18
C GLU A 130 -12.27 6.05 -16.51
N PRO A 131 -12.96 5.49 -15.49
CA PRO A 131 -12.49 4.29 -14.82
C PRO A 131 -12.25 3.14 -15.81
N LYS A 132 -11.05 2.60 -15.79
CA LYS A 132 -10.67 1.44 -16.59
C LYS A 132 -10.02 0.38 -15.71
N GLU A 133 -10.22 -0.87 -16.07
CA GLU A 133 -9.53 -1.98 -15.46
C GLU A 133 -8.03 -1.93 -15.82
N ILE A 134 -7.17 -2.11 -14.83
CA ILE A 134 -5.74 -2.22 -15.01
C ILE A 134 -5.39 -3.70 -14.87
N GLU A 135 -4.96 -4.31 -15.95
CA GLU A 135 -4.57 -5.72 -15.97
C GLU A 135 -3.17 -5.90 -15.35
N GLY A 136 -2.94 -7.10 -14.81
CA GLY A 136 -1.63 -7.48 -14.27
C GLY A 136 -1.40 -7.04 -12.82
N THR A 137 -0.13 -6.90 -12.46
CA THR A 137 0.29 -6.44 -11.13
C THR A 137 0.25 -4.92 -11.10
N THR A 138 -0.36 -4.36 -10.05
CA THR A 138 -0.42 -2.92 -9.86
C THR A 138 0.27 -2.51 -8.57
N TYR A 139 0.93 -1.36 -8.59
CA TYR A 139 1.63 -0.82 -7.43
C TYR A 139 1.27 0.65 -7.22
N PHE A 140 0.79 0.96 -6.03
CA PHE A 140 0.53 2.31 -5.56
C PHE A 140 1.38 2.62 -4.34
N LYS A 141 2.15 3.71 -4.40
CA LYS A 141 2.92 4.22 -3.28
C LYS A 141 2.27 5.46 -2.70
N SER A 142 1.94 5.40 -1.42
CA SER A 142 1.46 6.53 -0.64
C SER A 142 2.52 6.96 0.37
N VAL A 143 2.81 8.25 0.40
CA VAL A 143 3.59 8.92 1.46
C VAL A 143 2.70 9.84 2.29
N GLY A 144 1.43 9.95 1.91
CA GLY A 144 0.46 10.85 2.50
C GLY A 144 0.61 12.29 2.03
N MET A 145 -0.45 13.06 2.14
CA MET A 145 -0.42 14.51 1.92
C MET A 145 -1.42 15.20 2.85
N GLY A 146 -1.05 16.37 3.37
CA GLY A 146 -1.90 17.16 4.27
C GLY A 146 -3.26 17.56 3.68
N LEU A 147 -3.43 17.51 2.35
CA LEU A 147 -4.70 17.72 1.70
C LEU A 147 -5.75 16.67 2.12
N PHE A 148 -5.34 15.43 2.35
CA PHE A 148 -6.24 14.37 2.83
C PHE A 148 -6.81 14.71 4.21
N ASP A 149 -5.95 15.21 5.12
CA ASP A 149 -6.36 15.62 6.47
C ASP A 149 -7.37 16.78 6.41
N VAL A 150 -7.13 17.76 5.54
CA VAL A 150 -8.03 18.91 5.33
C VAL A 150 -9.40 18.44 4.80
N CYS A 151 -9.43 17.55 3.82
CA CYS A 151 -10.67 17.01 3.25
C CYS A 151 -11.46 16.21 4.29
N VAL A 152 -10.78 15.39 5.09
CA VAL A 152 -11.43 14.63 6.18
C VAL A 152 -11.97 15.57 7.25
N ALA A 153 -11.19 16.56 7.69
CA ALA A 153 -11.60 17.54 8.67
C ALA A 153 -12.83 18.35 8.19
N GLN A 154 -12.84 18.74 6.93
CA GLN A 154 -14.00 19.43 6.33
C GLN A 154 -15.25 18.55 6.39
N LYS A 155 -15.16 17.28 6.01
CA LYS A 155 -16.29 16.33 6.07
C LYS A 155 -16.81 16.12 7.49
N LEU A 156 -15.91 16.01 8.46
CA LEU A 156 -16.29 15.89 9.88
C LEU A 156 -17.03 17.15 10.38
N LEU A 157 -16.56 18.36 9.99
CA LEU A 157 -17.20 19.60 10.33
C LEU A 157 -18.59 19.76 9.69
N GLU A 158 -18.74 19.36 8.42
CA GLU A 158 -20.04 19.34 7.74
C GLU A 158 -21.02 18.44 8.51
N LYS A 159 -20.62 17.20 8.81
CA LYS A 159 -21.43 16.22 9.52
C LYS A 159 -21.78 16.65 10.95
N ALA A 160 -20.86 17.33 11.64
CA ALA A 160 -21.12 17.87 12.99
C ALA A 160 -22.13 19.03 13.01
N LYS A 161 -22.32 19.75 11.90
CA LYS A 161 -23.31 20.84 11.77
C LYS A 161 -24.72 20.32 11.42
N GLU A 162 -24.83 19.09 10.93
CA GLU A 162 -26.10 18.44 10.58
C GLU A 162 -26.78 17.81 11.81
N ASN A 163 -26.04 17.62 12.92
CA ASN A 163 -26.54 17.11 14.22
C ASN A 163 -26.78 18.25 15.22
#